data_34b8d23f97e903e745ebdabd30100667
#
_entry.id   34b8d23f97e903e745ebdabd30100667
#
_cell.length_a   1.000
_cell.length_b   1.000
_cell.length_c   1.000
_cell.angle_alpha   90.00
_cell.angle_beta   90.00
_cell.angle_gamma   90.00
#
_symmetry.space_group_name_H-M   'P 1'
#
loop_
_entity.id
_entity.type
_entity.pdbx_description
1 polymer ?
#
loop_
_entity_poly.entity_id
_entity_poly.type
_entity_poly.pdbx_seq_one_letter_code
_entity_poly.pdbx_strand_id
1 'polypeptide(L)'
;MAKIIKRTKKDGSSSYCIRVSNGYDRLGRQVLVNRTYTPPPGLTGKKLEKELQRQADAFEQEVHSGISLDASMKVDDLIERWFTEYAEKKLKPKTVYDYRRLVPRISAGLGQLKVCQVKPSHLMAFYSNLEEQGVREDSTYTAVPALLEQLPKGKRGQIAAAAGVSERTMATLYRGGNVSRSTAEKVASAAGLPLSKAFIEHSKAGGRLNGNTVQHYHRMLSSVFTKAVQWGLVTENPCKRAEAPKAQEVDVQALEEKDVVRLLEALQDAPTQYSVITQLALLTGARRGEICALRWSDIDMDAGTISIERTLQHIPGKGTVFNPPKTKRSRRCVKVGSDCVQLLQEYRQHQKAERFKIGSEWVRRVEIEGKRVENDLLFTKWNGAPMDPDDVTTWFGRFLAAHDLPAVHLHSL
;
A
#
# COMPACT_ATOMS: atom_id res chain seq x y z
N MET A 1 -38.09 -26.38 8.37
CA MET A 1 -37.69 -27.70 8.88
C MET A 1 -36.65 -28.33 7.98
N ALA A 2 -35.56 -28.79 8.55
CA ALA A 2 -34.52 -29.49 7.84
C ALA A 2 -34.99 -30.85 7.33
N LYS A 3 -34.68 -31.18 6.05
CA LYS A 3 -34.99 -32.50 5.47
C LYS A 3 -33.73 -33.37 5.48
N ILE A 4 -33.81 -34.56 6.12
CA ILE A 4 -32.71 -35.51 6.20
C ILE A 4 -32.91 -36.58 5.11
N ILE A 5 -31.91 -36.77 4.25
CA ILE A 5 -31.94 -37.75 3.14
C ILE A 5 -30.77 -38.71 3.32
N LYS A 6 -31.07 -40.01 3.50
CA LYS A 6 -30.06 -41.08 3.57
C LYS A 6 -29.46 -41.34 2.21
N ARG A 7 -28.13 -41.43 2.13
CA ARG A 7 -27.38 -41.86 0.93
C ARG A 7 -26.50 -43.04 1.29
N THR A 8 -26.61 -44.12 0.55
CA THR A 8 -25.77 -45.31 0.71
C THR A 8 -24.64 -45.23 -0.31
N LYS A 9 -23.39 -45.33 0.16
CA LYS A 9 -22.21 -45.38 -0.70
C LYS A 9 -21.99 -46.78 -1.27
N LYS A 10 -21.13 -46.87 -2.30
CA LYS A 10 -20.77 -48.14 -2.94
C LYS A 10 -20.08 -49.16 -1.99
N ASP A 11 -19.47 -48.66 -0.93
CA ASP A 11 -18.83 -49.47 0.14
C ASP A 11 -19.77 -49.94 1.25
N GLY A 12 -21.11 -49.76 1.07
CA GLY A 12 -22.13 -50.10 2.05
C GLY A 12 -22.29 -49.14 3.22
N SER A 13 -21.42 -48.11 3.35
CA SER A 13 -21.54 -47.10 4.39
C SER A 13 -22.68 -46.12 4.11
N SER A 14 -23.31 -45.60 5.15
CA SER A 14 -24.39 -44.61 5.00
C SER A 14 -23.91 -43.21 5.35
N SER A 15 -24.27 -42.25 4.54
CA SER A 15 -24.16 -40.82 4.82
C SER A 15 -25.54 -40.17 4.74
N TYR A 16 -25.70 -39.03 5.41
CA TYR A 16 -26.98 -38.33 5.50
C TYR A 16 -26.79 -36.91 4.94
N CYS A 17 -27.63 -36.54 3.96
CA CYS A 17 -27.69 -35.18 3.43
C CYS A 17 -28.80 -34.44 4.19
N ILE A 18 -28.40 -33.45 4.98
CA ILE A 18 -29.32 -32.54 5.67
C ILE A 18 -29.54 -31.35 4.76
N ARG A 19 -30.79 -31.07 4.41
CA ARG A 19 -31.19 -30.00 3.49
C ARG A 19 -32.09 -29.01 4.22
N VAL A 20 -31.73 -27.72 4.15
CA VAL A 20 -32.44 -26.60 4.76
C VAL A 20 -32.78 -25.55 3.71
N SER A 21 -33.96 -24.95 3.80
CA SER A 21 -34.33 -23.81 2.95
C SER A 21 -33.73 -22.51 3.49
N ASN A 22 -33.08 -21.74 2.62
CA ASN A 22 -32.54 -20.42 2.94
C ASN A 22 -33.32 -19.30 2.21
N GLY A 23 -34.65 -19.42 2.20
CA GLY A 23 -35.53 -18.44 1.55
C GLY A 23 -35.61 -18.59 0.04
N TYR A 24 -35.82 -17.46 -0.67
CA TYR A 24 -35.99 -17.40 -2.11
C TYR A 24 -34.99 -16.40 -2.72
N ASP A 25 -34.52 -16.69 -3.93
CA ASP A 25 -33.69 -15.78 -4.70
C ASP A 25 -34.52 -14.61 -5.28
N ARG A 26 -33.84 -13.67 -5.98
CA ARG A 26 -34.51 -12.50 -6.61
C ARG A 26 -35.48 -12.90 -7.73
N LEU A 27 -35.46 -14.15 -8.19
CA LEU A 27 -36.33 -14.70 -9.22
C LEU A 27 -37.45 -15.57 -8.62
N GLY A 28 -37.60 -15.59 -7.28
CA GLY A 28 -38.61 -16.37 -6.58
C GLY A 28 -38.31 -17.87 -6.49
N ARG A 29 -37.09 -18.32 -6.76
CA ARG A 29 -36.68 -19.73 -6.65
C ARG A 29 -36.18 -20.01 -5.25
N GLN A 30 -36.62 -21.15 -4.69
CA GLN A 30 -36.19 -21.59 -3.36
C GLN A 30 -34.69 -21.89 -3.34
N VAL A 31 -33.95 -21.24 -2.44
CA VAL A 31 -32.53 -21.50 -2.18
C VAL A 31 -32.40 -22.62 -1.16
N LEU A 32 -31.80 -23.73 -1.55
CA LEU A 32 -31.62 -24.89 -0.69
C LEU A 32 -30.13 -25.07 -0.35
N VAL A 33 -29.83 -25.15 0.94
CA VAL A 33 -28.46 -25.41 1.45
C VAL A 33 -28.40 -26.85 1.94
N ASN A 34 -27.34 -27.56 1.55
CA ASN A 34 -27.16 -28.98 1.89
C ASN A 34 -25.88 -29.17 2.71
N ARG A 35 -25.95 -30.03 3.75
CA ARG A 35 -24.79 -30.50 4.50
C ARG A 35 -24.77 -32.01 4.52
N THR A 36 -23.62 -32.63 4.23
CA THR A 36 -23.46 -34.08 4.36
C THR A 36 -22.88 -34.43 5.74
N TYR A 37 -23.54 -35.29 6.46
CA TYR A 37 -23.09 -35.84 7.71
C TYR A 37 -22.83 -37.36 7.59
N THR A 38 -21.67 -37.79 8.03
CA THR A 38 -21.31 -39.22 8.09
C THR A 38 -21.19 -39.59 9.56
N PRO A 39 -22.08 -40.43 10.10
CA PRO A 39 -22.04 -40.79 11.50
C PRO A 39 -20.78 -41.63 11.79
N PRO A 40 -20.22 -41.54 13.01
CA PRO A 40 -19.12 -42.38 13.44
C PRO A 40 -19.54 -43.86 13.47
N PRO A 41 -18.59 -44.80 13.26
CA PRO A 41 -18.86 -46.23 13.32
C PRO A 41 -19.50 -46.63 14.67
N GLY A 42 -20.55 -47.48 14.62
CA GLY A 42 -21.24 -47.97 15.82
C GLY A 42 -22.46 -47.16 16.29
N LEU A 43 -22.77 -46.04 15.62
CA LEU A 43 -23.99 -45.29 15.94
C LEU A 43 -25.18 -45.82 15.15
N THR A 44 -26.11 -46.47 15.82
CA THR A 44 -27.28 -47.14 15.20
C THR A 44 -28.57 -46.84 15.94
N GLY A 45 -29.73 -47.13 15.30
CA GLY A 45 -31.06 -47.06 15.93
C GLY A 45 -31.39 -45.66 16.47
N LYS A 46 -32.09 -45.60 17.61
CA LYS A 46 -32.54 -44.35 18.24
C LYS A 46 -31.44 -43.36 18.58
N LYS A 47 -30.21 -43.82 18.81
CA LYS A 47 -29.05 -42.92 19.07
C LYS A 47 -28.65 -42.20 17.79
N LEU A 48 -28.68 -42.88 16.67
CA LEU A 48 -28.41 -42.25 15.36
C LEU A 48 -29.48 -41.24 15.00
N GLU A 49 -30.75 -41.54 15.19
CA GLU A 49 -31.85 -40.61 14.91
C GLU A 49 -31.75 -39.34 15.76
N LYS A 50 -31.47 -39.48 17.08
CA LYS A 50 -31.28 -38.33 17.96
C LYS A 50 -30.11 -37.45 17.54
N GLU A 51 -29.02 -38.08 17.13
CA GLU A 51 -27.83 -37.33 16.67
C GLU A 51 -28.11 -36.63 15.31
N LEU A 52 -28.78 -37.31 14.37
CA LEU A 52 -29.19 -36.71 13.09
C LEU A 52 -30.13 -35.55 13.31
N GLN A 53 -31.09 -35.62 14.22
CA GLN A 53 -31.97 -34.51 14.55
C GLN A 53 -31.20 -33.34 15.16
N ARG A 54 -30.30 -33.63 16.12
CA ARG A 54 -29.42 -32.60 16.70
C ARG A 54 -28.58 -31.86 15.64
N GLN A 55 -28.02 -32.62 14.68
CA GLN A 55 -27.24 -32.04 13.58
C GLN A 55 -28.13 -31.25 12.63
N ALA A 56 -29.35 -31.68 12.40
CA ALA A 56 -30.34 -31.00 11.56
C ALA A 56 -30.80 -29.68 12.18
N ASP A 57 -31.13 -29.70 13.48
CA ASP A 57 -31.54 -28.49 14.21
C ASP A 57 -30.41 -27.44 14.29
N ALA A 58 -29.18 -27.90 14.58
CA ALA A 58 -28.01 -27.03 14.60
C ALA A 58 -27.77 -26.41 13.23
N PHE A 59 -27.91 -27.19 12.14
CA PHE A 59 -27.73 -26.71 10.79
C PHE A 59 -28.87 -25.77 10.35
N GLU A 60 -30.10 -26.02 10.78
CA GLU A 60 -31.23 -25.15 10.52
C GLU A 60 -31.07 -23.81 11.23
N GLN A 61 -30.66 -23.78 12.49
CA GLN A 61 -30.33 -22.56 13.22
C GLN A 61 -29.20 -21.77 12.53
N GLU A 62 -28.18 -22.47 12.05
CA GLU A 62 -27.05 -21.87 11.33
C GLU A 62 -27.50 -21.20 10.02
N VAL A 63 -28.36 -21.88 9.23
CA VAL A 63 -28.92 -21.34 7.98
C VAL A 63 -29.86 -20.17 8.24
N HIS A 64 -30.71 -20.25 9.26
CA HIS A 64 -31.65 -19.17 9.60
C HIS A 64 -30.99 -17.98 10.30
N SER A 65 -29.81 -18.15 10.88
CA SER A 65 -29.00 -17.01 11.39
C SER A 65 -28.44 -16.11 10.28
N GLY A 66 -28.75 -16.43 9.01
CA GLY A 66 -28.31 -15.68 7.84
C GLY A 66 -26.82 -15.88 7.50
N ILE A 67 -26.18 -16.84 8.15
CA ILE A 67 -24.80 -17.21 7.86
C ILE A 67 -24.84 -18.18 6.68
N SER A 68 -24.76 -17.62 5.47
CA SER A 68 -24.48 -18.41 4.27
C SER A 68 -23.02 -18.84 4.34
N LEU A 69 -22.74 -19.90 5.12
CA LEU A 69 -21.44 -20.54 5.10
C LEU A 69 -21.29 -21.19 3.72
N ASP A 70 -20.73 -20.46 2.78
CA ASP A 70 -20.07 -21.12 1.66
C ASP A 70 -18.85 -21.83 2.27
N ALA A 71 -19.12 -23.08 2.74
CA ALA A 71 -18.14 -23.90 3.44
C ALA A 71 -16.92 -24.24 2.57
N SER A 72 -16.96 -23.87 1.30
CA SER A 72 -15.93 -24.09 0.31
C SER A 72 -15.03 -22.87 0.06
N MET A 73 -15.50 -21.64 0.33
CA MET A 73 -14.77 -20.40 0.04
C MET A 73 -13.42 -20.37 0.76
N LYS A 74 -12.37 -20.14 0.01
CA LYS A 74 -11.01 -20.00 0.53
C LYS A 74 -10.70 -18.54 0.88
N VAL A 75 -9.64 -18.35 1.66
CA VAL A 75 -9.17 -17.01 2.05
C VAL A 75 -8.77 -16.18 0.81
N ASP A 76 -8.16 -16.80 -0.21
CA ASP A 76 -7.82 -16.10 -1.46
C ASP A 76 -9.06 -15.57 -2.17
N ASP A 77 -10.13 -16.39 -2.27
CA ASP A 77 -11.39 -15.97 -2.89
C ASP A 77 -12.05 -14.82 -2.11
N LEU A 78 -12.01 -14.92 -0.77
CA LEU A 78 -12.50 -13.85 0.11
C LEU A 78 -11.73 -12.54 -0.08
N ILE A 79 -10.41 -12.59 -0.21
CA ILE A 79 -9.55 -11.41 -0.42
C ILE A 79 -9.88 -10.75 -1.75
N GLU A 80 -10.00 -11.51 -2.83
CA GLU A 80 -10.36 -10.96 -4.15
C GLU A 80 -11.76 -10.35 -4.15
N ARG A 81 -12.72 -11.02 -3.53
CA ARG A 81 -14.05 -10.47 -3.32
C ARG A 81 -14.02 -9.18 -2.53
N TRP A 82 -13.21 -9.12 -1.46
CA TRP A 82 -13.04 -7.93 -0.64
C TRP A 82 -12.45 -6.76 -1.44
N PHE A 83 -11.48 -7.01 -2.33
CA PHE A 83 -10.95 -5.97 -3.22
C PHE A 83 -12.03 -5.45 -4.15
N THR A 84 -12.73 -6.33 -4.86
CA THR A 84 -13.72 -5.97 -5.89
C THR A 84 -14.96 -5.29 -5.32
N GLU A 85 -15.50 -5.83 -4.22
CA GLU A 85 -16.78 -5.35 -3.68
C GLU A 85 -16.61 -4.17 -2.71
N TYR A 86 -15.46 -4.05 -2.04
CA TYR A 86 -15.26 -3.04 -1.01
C TYR A 86 -14.03 -2.15 -1.22
N ALA A 87 -12.82 -2.73 -1.31
CA ALA A 87 -11.62 -1.94 -1.19
C ALA A 87 -11.46 -0.93 -2.34
N GLU A 88 -11.63 -1.36 -3.59
CA GLU A 88 -11.50 -0.53 -4.78
C GLU A 88 -12.55 0.59 -4.84
N LYS A 89 -13.72 0.37 -4.22
CA LYS A 89 -14.83 1.35 -4.19
C LYS A 89 -14.76 2.33 -3.01
N LYS A 90 -14.14 1.94 -1.90
CA LYS A 90 -14.23 2.68 -0.63
C LYS A 90 -12.89 3.15 -0.07
N LEU A 91 -11.79 2.50 -0.42
CA LEU A 91 -10.47 2.87 0.08
C LEU A 91 -9.74 3.79 -0.91
N LYS A 92 -8.79 4.57 -0.39
CA LYS A 92 -7.93 5.40 -1.24
C LYS A 92 -7.06 4.54 -2.14
N PRO A 93 -6.80 4.95 -3.40
CA PRO A 93 -6.04 4.16 -4.37
C PRO A 93 -4.67 3.70 -3.86
N LYS A 94 -3.96 4.54 -3.10
CA LYS A 94 -2.68 4.17 -2.48
C LYS A 94 -2.84 3.03 -1.46
N THR A 95 -3.89 3.05 -0.65
CA THR A 95 -4.17 1.98 0.33
C THR A 95 -4.47 0.66 -0.37
N VAL A 96 -5.24 0.70 -1.47
CA VAL A 96 -5.53 -0.49 -2.29
C VAL A 96 -4.23 -1.05 -2.87
N TYR A 97 -3.38 -0.19 -3.44
CA TYR A 97 -2.07 -0.59 -3.95
C TYR A 97 -1.20 -1.23 -2.87
N ASP A 98 -1.10 -0.61 -1.69
CA ASP A 98 -0.28 -1.12 -0.60
C ASP A 98 -0.81 -2.47 -0.08
N TYR A 99 -2.13 -2.64 0.02
CA TYR A 99 -2.73 -3.92 0.41
C TYR A 99 -2.56 -5.02 -0.64
N ARG A 100 -2.65 -4.70 -1.94
CA ARG A 100 -2.36 -5.66 -3.01
C ARG A 100 -0.95 -6.24 -2.90
N ARG A 101 0.03 -5.46 -2.44
CA ARG A 101 1.40 -5.93 -2.22
C ARG A 101 1.54 -6.94 -1.08
N LEU A 102 0.60 -6.97 -0.14
CA LEU A 102 0.61 -7.92 0.98
C LEU A 102 0.03 -9.29 0.58
N VAL A 103 -0.83 -9.32 -0.44
CA VAL A 103 -1.57 -10.53 -0.85
C VAL A 103 -0.68 -11.74 -1.11
N PRO A 104 0.44 -11.65 -1.86
CA PRO A 104 1.22 -12.85 -2.19
C PRO A 104 1.66 -13.66 -0.96
N ARG A 105 2.09 -12.98 0.12
CA ARG A 105 2.48 -13.66 1.36
C ARG A 105 1.29 -14.18 2.16
N ILE A 106 0.17 -13.46 2.14
CA ILE A 106 -1.07 -13.92 2.78
C ILE A 106 -1.56 -15.19 2.07
N SER A 107 -1.57 -15.20 0.74
CA SER A 107 -1.96 -16.35 -0.08
C SER A 107 -1.06 -17.56 0.20
N ALA A 108 0.26 -17.36 0.28
CA ALA A 108 1.20 -18.43 0.60
C ALA A 108 0.97 -19.06 1.99
N GLY A 109 0.62 -18.24 3.00
CA GLY A 109 0.46 -18.71 4.37
C GLY A 109 -0.96 -19.13 4.74
N LEU A 110 -1.99 -18.46 4.20
CA LEU A 110 -3.37 -18.61 4.63
C LEU A 110 -4.35 -18.88 3.48
N GLY A 111 -3.94 -18.63 2.23
CA GLY A 111 -4.84 -18.55 1.06
C GLY A 111 -5.69 -19.79 0.81
N GLN A 112 -5.13 -20.99 1.06
CA GLN A 112 -5.81 -22.25 0.83
C GLN A 112 -6.75 -22.68 1.98
N LEU A 113 -6.69 -21.99 3.13
CA LEU A 113 -7.59 -22.25 4.23
C LEU A 113 -9.03 -21.86 3.88
N LYS A 114 -9.98 -22.66 4.31
CA LYS A 114 -11.40 -22.28 4.20
C LYS A 114 -11.71 -21.15 5.17
N VAL A 115 -12.42 -20.14 4.73
CA VAL A 115 -12.74 -18.92 5.50
C VAL A 115 -13.36 -19.28 6.87
N CYS A 116 -14.30 -20.24 6.89
CA CYS A 116 -14.97 -20.71 8.13
C CYS A 116 -14.04 -21.49 9.08
N GLN A 117 -12.86 -21.92 8.64
CA GLN A 117 -11.90 -22.69 9.43
C GLN A 117 -10.73 -21.83 9.94
N VAL A 118 -10.65 -20.57 9.56
CA VAL A 118 -9.59 -19.68 10.04
C VAL A 118 -9.76 -19.40 11.53
N LYS A 119 -8.75 -19.77 12.30
CA LYS A 119 -8.70 -19.58 13.76
C LYS A 119 -7.67 -18.52 14.13
N PRO A 120 -7.77 -17.88 15.31
CA PRO A 120 -6.74 -16.98 15.82
C PRO A 120 -5.33 -17.59 15.81
N SER A 121 -5.22 -18.91 16.12
CA SER A 121 -3.94 -19.63 16.08
C SER A 121 -3.27 -19.65 14.71
N HIS A 122 -4.05 -19.75 13.62
CA HIS A 122 -3.50 -19.68 12.26
C HIS A 122 -2.92 -18.30 11.96
N LEU A 123 -3.59 -17.24 12.42
CA LEU A 123 -3.11 -15.86 12.25
C LEU A 123 -1.85 -15.62 13.08
N MET A 124 -1.80 -16.09 14.33
CA MET A 124 -0.63 -15.97 15.18
C MET A 124 0.57 -16.72 14.59
N ALA A 125 0.38 -17.95 14.10
CA ALA A 125 1.42 -18.69 13.39
C ALA A 125 1.91 -17.97 12.14
N PHE A 126 0.98 -17.38 11.36
CA PHE A 126 1.31 -16.58 10.20
C PHE A 126 2.15 -15.35 10.58
N TYR A 127 1.80 -14.63 11.66
CA TYR A 127 2.58 -13.47 12.11
C TYR A 127 3.97 -13.88 12.59
N SER A 128 4.07 -15.00 13.36
CA SER A 128 5.37 -15.54 13.78
C SER A 128 6.27 -15.86 12.58
N ASN A 129 5.72 -16.52 11.55
CA ASN A 129 6.47 -16.77 10.31
C ASN A 129 6.97 -15.50 9.64
N LEU A 130 6.18 -14.40 9.65
CA LEU A 130 6.59 -13.12 9.09
C LEU A 130 7.74 -12.47 9.89
N GLU A 131 7.87 -12.79 11.17
CA GLU A 131 8.93 -12.32 12.07
C GLU A 131 10.15 -13.24 12.12
N GLU A 132 10.12 -14.39 11.43
CA GLU A 132 11.26 -15.30 11.33
C GLU A 132 12.37 -14.75 10.44
N GLN A 133 13.60 -15.21 10.67
CA GLN A 133 14.71 -14.92 9.78
C GLN A 133 14.49 -15.64 8.44
N GLY A 134 14.91 -15.01 7.36
CA GLY A 134 14.76 -15.55 6.00
C GLY A 134 13.51 -15.10 5.24
N VAL A 135 12.55 -14.50 5.91
CA VAL A 135 11.29 -14.04 5.26
C VAL A 135 11.50 -12.75 4.45
N ARG A 136 12.50 -11.97 4.80
CA ARG A 136 12.79 -10.72 4.10
C ARG A 136 13.54 -10.97 2.80
N GLU A 137 12.93 -10.61 1.67
CA GLU A 137 13.48 -10.81 0.32
C GLU A 137 13.98 -9.51 -0.34
N ASP A 138 14.03 -8.41 0.41
CA ASP A 138 14.37 -7.09 -0.12
C ASP A 138 15.89 -6.89 -0.19
N SER A 139 16.52 -7.62 -1.11
CA SER A 139 17.86 -7.28 -1.58
C SER A 139 17.81 -6.08 -2.51
N THR A 140 18.80 -5.21 -2.42
CA THR A 140 19.02 -4.15 -3.40
C THR A 140 20.25 -4.49 -4.24
N TYR A 141 20.27 -4.04 -5.48
CA TYR A 141 21.28 -4.41 -6.47
C TYR A 141 21.91 -3.15 -7.07
N THR A 142 23.23 -3.07 -7.06
CA THR A 142 23.99 -2.00 -7.74
C THR A 142 24.64 -2.56 -8.99
N ALA A 143 24.53 -1.86 -10.10
CA ALA A 143 25.15 -2.27 -11.35
C ALA A 143 26.68 -2.27 -11.22
N VAL A 144 27.34 -3.33 -11.73
CA VAL A 144 28.80 -3.35 -11.82
C VAL A 144 29.29 -2.43 -12.96
N PRO A 145 30.49 -1.85 -12.86
CA PRO A 145 31.05 -1.00 -13.92
C PRO A 145 31.02 -1.66 -15.30
N ALA A 146 31.36 -2.94 -15.40
CA ALA A 146 31.36 -3.69 -16.65
C ALA A 146 29.97 -3.74 -17.34
N LEU A 147 28.87 -3.82 -16.59
CA LEU A 147 27.51 -3.70 -17.14
C LEU A 147 27.30 -2.30 -17.72
N LEU A 148 27.70 -1.26 -16.98
CA LEU A 148 27.49 0.14 -17.38
C LEU A 148 28.29 0.52 -18.63
N GLU A 149 29.46 -0.08 -18.84
CA GLU A 149 30.27 0.06 -20.06
C GLU A 149 29.63 -0.61 -21.27
N GLN A 150 29.00 -1.77 -21.08
CA GLN A 150 28.26 -2.47 -22.14
C GLN A 150 26.93 -1.77 -22.51
N LEU A 151 26.42 -0.92 -21.64
CA LEU A 151 25.18 -0.16 -21.85
C LEU A 151 25.47 1.30 -22.23
N PRO A 152 25.70 1.62 -23.52
CA PRO A 152 26.13 2.95 -23.93
C PRO A 152 25.10 4.01 -23.57
N LYS A 153 25.58 5.14 -23.05
CA LYS A 153 24.75 6.26 -22.56
C LYS A 153 23.74 6.79 -23.58
N GLY A 154 24.07 6.76 -24.87
CA GLY A 154 23.18 7.22 -25.95
C GLY A 154 21.98 6.31 -26.25
N LYS A 155 21.96 5.07 -25.72
CA LYS A 155 20.90 4.08 -25.97
C LYS A 155 20.02 3.80 -24.75
N ARG A 156 20.05 4.66 -23.73
CA ARG A 156 19.31 4.46 -22.46
C ARG A 156 17.83 4.17 -22.67
N GLY A 157 17.16 4.91 -23.56
CA GLY A 157 15.75 4.71 -23.86
C GLY A 157 15.47 3.35 -24.51
N GLN A 158 16.34 2.91 -25.42
CA GLN A 158 16.21 1.59 -26.07
C GLN A 158 16.40 0.44 -25.07
N ILE A 159 17.39 0.56 -24.19
CA ILE A 159 17.65 -0.45 -23.16
C ILE A 159 16.55 -0.44 -22.11
N ALA A 160 16.07 0.74 -21.71
CA ALA A 160 14.93 0.87 -20.81
C ALA A 160 13.69 0.17 -21.39
N ALA A 161 13.39 0.38 -22.66
CA ALA A 161 12.29 -0.27 -23.35
C ALA A 161 12.48 -1.79 -23.45
N ALA A 162 13.66 -2.27 -23.83
CA ALA A 162 13.98 -3.69 -23.92
C ALA A 162 13.91 -4.39 -22.56
N ALA A 163 14.36 -3.73 -21.48
CA ALA A 163 14.27 -4.24 -20.12
C ALA A 163 12.89 -4.04 -19.47
N GLY A 164 11.97 -3.30 -20.11
CA GLY A 164 10.68 -2.96 -19.53
C GLY A 164 10.79 -2.13 -18.24
N VAL A 165 11.80 -1.24 -18.17
CA VAL A 165 12.05 -0.34 -17.02
C VAL A 165 12.00 1.12 -17.48
N SER A 166 11.81 2.05 -16.54
CA SER A 166 11.80 3.48 -16.87
C SER A 166 13.21 4.01 -17.17
N GLU A 167 13.31 5.05 -18.03
CA GLU A 167 14.58 5.75 -18.26
C GLU A 167 15.19 6.31 -16.97
N ARG A 168 14.35 6.71 -16.02
CA ARG A 168 14.75 7.12 -14.67
C ARG A 168 15.46 5.99 -13.91
N THR A 169 14.95 4.75 -14.03
CA THR A 169 15.58 3.57 -13.45
C THR A 169 16.97 3.35 -14.04
N MET A 170 17.12 3.49 -15.35
CA MET A 170 18.41 3.44 -16.01
C MET A 170 19.34 4.56 -15.54
N ALA A 171 18.84 5.79 -15.41
CA ALA A 171 19.62 6.91 -14.86
C ALA A 171 20.09 6.65 -13.42
N THR A 172 19.28 5.97 -12.60
CA THR A 172 19.66 5.56 -11.24
C THR A 172 20.81 4.57 -11.29
N LEU A 173 20.76 3.57 -12.16
CA LEU A 173 21.85 2.59 -12.35
C LEU A 173 23.17 3.26 -12.76
N TYR A 174 23.13 4.17 -13.72
CA TYR A 174 24.33 4.92 -14.19
C TYR A 174 24.97 5.81 -13.12
N ARG A 175 24.20 6.19 -12.09
CA ARG A 175 24.69 6.97 -10.94
C ARG A 175 25.15 6.07 -9.77
N GLY A 176 25.21 4.76 -9.97
CA GLY A 176 25.56 3.80 -8.92
C GLY A 176 24.46 3.62 -7.86
N GLY A 177 23.21 4.00 -8.19
CA GLY A 177 22.09 3.82 -7.28
C GLY A 177 21.57 2.38 -7.28
N ASN A 178 20.91 2.01 -6.18
CA ASN A 178 20.34 0.69 -5.98
C ASN A 178 19.00 0.51 -6.69
N VAL A 179 18.77 -0.70 -7.19
CA VAL A 179 17.49 -1.13 -7.76
C VAL A 179 16.99 -2.40 -7.08
N SER A 180 15.69 -2.72 -7.26
CA SER A 180 15.13 -3.98 -6.76
C SER A 180 15.63 -5.18 -7.55
N ARG A 181 15.54 -6.38 -6.98
CA ARG A 181 15.87 -7.65 -7.64
C ARG A 181 15.18 -7.80 -8.99
N SER A 182 13.86 -7.59 -9.03
CA SER A 182 13.07 -7.67 -10.26
C SER A 182 13.57 -6.71 -11.36
N THR A 183 13.99 -5.50 -10.99
CA THR A 183 14.58 -4.53 -11.91
C THR A 183 15.95 -4.99 -12.39
N ALA A 184 16.79 -5.47 -11.47
CA ALA A 184 18.13 -5.97 -11.80
C ALA A 184 18.06 -7.18 -12.74
N GLU A 185 17.16 -8.13 -12.51
CA GLU A 185 16.93 -9.29 -13.38
C GLU A 185 16.50 -8.87 -14.79
N LYS A 186 15.57 -7.92 -14.93
CA LYS A 186 15.12 -7.39 -16.22
C LYS A 186 16.26 -6.73 -17.01
N VAL A 187 17.05 -5.91 -16.34
CA VAL A 187 18.18 -5.21 -16.98
C VAL A 187 19.29 -6.19 -17.33
N ALA A 188 19.64 -7.15 -16.47
CA ALA A 188 20.62 -8.19 -16.74
C ALA A 188 20.20 -9.06 -17.92
N SER A 189 18.94 -9.46 -17.98
CA SER A 189 18.36 -10.22 -19.10
C SER A 189 18.43 -9.42 -20.42
N ALA A 190 18.07 -8.15 -20.40
CA ALA A 190 18.17 -7.28 -21.59
C ALA A 190 19.61 -7.04 -22.04
N ALA A 191 20.59 -7.13 -21.12
CA ALA A 191 22.01 -7.05 -21.42
C ALA A 191 22.64 -8.42 -21.81
N GLY A 192 21.87 -9.51 -21.75
CA GLY A 192 22.37 -10.87 -22.03
C GLY A 192 23.37 -11.39 -20.99
N LEU A 193 23.35 -10.85 -19.77
CA LEU A 193 24.27 -11.21 -18.68
C LEU A 193 23.54 -11.91 -17.53
N PRO A 194 24.18 -12.87 -16.85
CA PRO A 194 23.64 -13.40 -15.61
C PRO A 194 23.65 -12.33 -14.52
N LEU A 195 22.65 -12.34 -13.63
CA LEU A 195 22.46 -11.35 -12.56
C LEU A 195 23.72 -11.13 -11.72
N SER A 196 24.41 -12.22 -11.36
CA SER A 196 25.62 -12.19 -10.53
C SER A 196 26.83 -11.54 -11.20
N LYS A 197 26.87 -11.47 -12.53
CA LYS A 197 27.92 -10.76 -13.28
C LYS A 197 27.55 -9.32 -13.59
N ALA A 198 26.26 -9.01 -13.61
CA ALA A 198 25.73 -7.69 -13.95
C ALA A 198 25.56 -6.79 -12.72
N PHE A 199 25.32 -7.38 -11.54
CA PHE A 199 24.98 -6.63 -10.33
C PHE A 199 25.69 -7.17 -9.09
N ILE A 200 25.98 -6.25 -8.16
CA ILE A 200 26.39 -6.56 -6.80
C ILE A 200 25.12 -6.55 -5.94
N GLU A 201 24.87 -7.66 -5.26
CA GLU A 201 23.75 -7.77 -4.32
C GLU A 201 24.13 -7.17 -2.97
N HIS A 202 23.31 -6.20 -2.52
CA HIS A 202 23.34 -5.67 -1.16
C HIS A 202 22.17 -6.29 -0.41
N SER A 203 22.41 -7.46 0.14
CA SER A 203 21.34 -8.25 0.74
C SER A 203 20.93 -7.70 2.10
N LYS A 204 19.68 -7.31 2.20
CA LYS A 204 18.91 -7.36 3.43
C LYS A 204 18.08 -8.64 3.52
N ALA A 205 18.24 -9.52 2.53
CA ALA A 205 17.62 -10.84 2.49
C ALA A 205 18.04 -11.67 3.70
N GLY A 206 17.15 -12.53 4.18
CA GLY A 206 17.40 -13.32 5.38
C GLY A 206 17.02 -12.61 6.70
N GLY A 207 16.69 -11.32 6.68
CA GLY A 207 16.17 -10.63 7.84
C GLY A 207 14.69 -10.93 8.13
N ARG A 208 14.25 -10.61 9.35
CA ARG A 208 12.84 -10.65 9.75
C ARG A 208 12.11 -9.37 9.37
N LEU A 209 10.80 -9.45 9.18
CA LEU A 209 9.98 -8.24 9.07
C LEU A 209 9.83 -7.60 10.46
N ASN A 210 9.81 -6.27 10.51
CA ASN A 210 9.58 -5.58 11.77
C ASN A 210 8.09 -5.62 12.16
N GLY A 211 7.78 -5.47 13.45
CA GLY A 211 6.42 -5.54 13.97
C GLY A 211 5.46 -4.55 13.30
N ASN A 212 5.93 -3.34 12.93
CA ASN A 212 5.12 -2.35 12.22
C ASN A 212 4.67 -2.88 10.84
N THR A 213 5.55 -3.58 10.12
CA THR A 213 5.20 -4.20 8.84
C THR A 213 4.19 -5.34 9.05
N VAL A 214 4.39 -6.19 10.06
CA VAL A 214 3.46 -7.28 10.36
C VAL A 214 2.09 -6.75 10.80
N GLN A 215 2.04 -5.61 11.49
CA GLN A 215 0.76 -4.94 11.78
C GLN A 215 -0.02 -4.52 10.52
N HIS A 216 0.64 -4.20 9.40
CA HIS A 216 -0.08 -3.91 8.15
C HIS A 216 -0.83 -5.15 7.63
N TYR A 217 -0.23 -6.36 7.75
CA TYR A 217 -0.92 -7.62 7.45
C TYR A 217 -2.12 -7.84 8.36
N HIS A 218 -1.95 -7.64 9.66
CA HIS A 218 -3.04 -7.77 10.62
C HIS A 218 -4.20 -6.81 10.31
N ARG A 219 -3.92 -5.53 10.02
CA ARG A 219 -4.94 -4.52 9.67
C ARG A 219 -5.70 -4.88 8.41
N MET A 220 -5.01 -5.36 7.37
CA MET A 220 -5.65 -5.81 6.14
C MET A 220 -6.55 -7.01 6.41
N LEU A 221 -6.04 -8.08 7.04
CA LEU A 221 -6.79 -9.28 7.37
C LEU A 221 -7.99 -8.98 8.27
N SER A 222 -7.82 -8.11 9.27
CA SER A 222 -8.92 -7.66 10.14
C SER A 222 -10.01 -6.94 9.35
N SER A 223 -9.66 -6.12 8.36
CA SER A 223 -10.63 -5.47 7.46
C SER A 223 -11.36 -6.49 6.58
N VAL A 224 -10.64 -7.46 6.02
CA VAL A 224 -11.18 -8.54 5.19
C VAL A 224 -12.20 -9.37 6.00
N PHE A 225 -11.81 -9.84 7.18
CA PHE A 225 -12.69 -10.64 8.04
C PHE A 225 -13.85 -9.84 8.66
N THR A 226 -13.67 -8.54 8.88
CA THR A 226 -14.80 -7.67 9.26
C THR A 226 -15.87 -7.64 8.17
N LYS A 227 -15.45 -7.58 6.90
CA LYS A 227 -16.39 -7.70 5.78
C LYS A 227 -16.97 -9.09 5.64
N ALA A 228 -16.20 -10.14 5.90
CA ALA A 228 -16.70 -11.51 5.91
C ALA A 228 -17.84 -11.70 6.93
N VAL A 229 -17.71 -11.10 8.13
CA VAL A 229 -18.81 -11.07 9.12
C VAL A 229 -20.02 -10.32 8.59
N GLN A 230 -19.83 -9.12 8.00
CA GLN A 230 -20.93 -8.31 7.43
C GLN A 230 -21.62 -9.01 6.25
N TRP A 231 -20.90 -9.83 5.51
CA TRP A 231 -21.44 -10.64 4.40
C TRP A 231 -22.03 -11.99 4.86
N GLY A 232 -22.04 -12.26 6.19
CA GLY A 232 -22.55 -13.50 6.74
C GLY A 232 -21.73 -14.73 6.41
N LEU A 233 -20.45 -14.60 6.07
CA LEU A 233 -19.56 -15.71 5.72
C LEU A 233 -18.91 -16.37 6.96
N VAL A 234 -18.78 -15.61 8.03
CA VAL A 234 -18.27 -16.07 9.34
C VAL A 234 -19.04 -15.38 10.46
N THR A 235 -19.11 -16.02 11.62
CA THR A 235 -19.81 -15.49 12.80
C THR A 235 -19.04 -14.38 13.50
N GLU A 236 -17.72 -14.48 13.51
CA GLU A 236 -16.83 -13.51 14.16
C GLU A 236 -15.54 -13.29 13.37
N ASN A 237 -14.91 -12.16 13.60
CA ASN A 237 -13.62 -11.84 13.01
C ASN A 237 -12.49 -12.48 13.85
N PRO A 238 -11.76 -13.49 13.32
CA PRO A 238 -10.70 -14.16 14.07
C PRO A 238 -9.52 -13.24 14.43
N CYS A 239 -9.33 -12.14 13.70
CA CYS A 239 -8.28 -11.17 14.00
C CYS A 239 -8.50 -10.43 15.31
N LYS A 240 -9.74 -10.33 15.81
CA LYS A 240 -10.03 -9.67 17.11
C LYS A 240 -9.48 -10.43 18.30
N ARG A 241 -9.26 -11.75 18.16
CA ARG A 241 -8.71 -12.62 19.20
C ARG A 241 -7.24 -12.98 18.96
N ALA A 242 -6.70 -12.65 17.77
CA ALA A 242 -5.29 -12.83 17.48
C ALA A 242 -4.51 -11.63 18.02
N GLU A 243 -3.47 -11.88 18.80
CA GLU A 243 -2.56 -10.83 19.23
C GLU A 243 -1.78 -10.30 18.02
N ALA A 244 -1.99 -9.03 17.73
CA ALA A 244 -1.20 -8.36 16.71
C ALA A 244 0.21 -8.11 17.27
N PRO A 245 1.27 -8.25 16.44
CA PRO A 245 2.62 -7.89 16.85
C PRO A 245 2.68 -6.44 17.36
N LYS A 246 3.45 -6.22 18.41
CA LYS A 246 3.63 -4.87 18.96
C LYS A 246 4.33 -3.98 17.96
N ALA A 247 3.82 -2.76 17.78
CA ALA A 247 4.54 -1.74 17.04
C ALA A 247 5.85 -1.45 17.77
N GLN A 248 6.96 -1.40 17.02
CA GLN A 248 8.17 -0.81 17.56
C GLN A 248 7.99 0.70 17.57
N GLU A 249 8.06 1.29 18.74
CA GLU A 249 8.18 2.74 18.87
C GLU A 249 9.52 3.14 18.25
N VAL A 250 9.45 3.98 17.24
CA VAL A 250 10.63 4.63 16.68
C VAL A 250 10.74 5.97 17.35
N ASP A 251 11.83 6.17 18.05
CA ASP A 251 12.15 7.47 18.64
C ASP A 251 12.33 8.47 17.49
N VAL A 252 11.42 9.44 17.41
CA VAL A 252 11.46 10.47 16.37
C VAL A 252 12.41 11.56 16.84
N GLN A 253 13.63 11.54 16.31
CA GLN A 253 14.57 12.63 16.55
C GLN A 253 14.10 13.89 15.82
N ALA A 254 13.88 14.96 16.57
CA ALA A 254 13.73 16.31 16.06
C ALA A 254 15.11 16.96 15.92
N LEU A 255 15.25 17.95 15.02
CA LEU A 255 16.46 18.75 14.96
C LEU A 255 16.56 19.68 16.18
N GLU A 256 17.74 19.80 16.75
CA GLU A 256 18.05 20.84 17.73
C GLU A 256 18.18 22.20 17.04
N GLU A 257 18.00 23.29 17.76
CA GLU A 257 18.08 24.67 17.22
C GLU A 257 19.38 24.92 16.44
N LYS A 258 20.51 24.46 16.95
CA LYS A 258 21.80 24.56 16.27
C LYS A 258 21.83 23.84 14.90
N ASP A 259 21.16 22.70 14.79
CA ASP A 259 21.12 21.93 13.55
C ASP A 259 20.12 22.54 12.56
N VAL A 260 19.08 23.23 13.06
CA VAL A 260 18.18 24.02 12.19
C VAL A 260 18.94 25.20 11.58
N VAL A 261 19.78 25.91 12.34
CA VAL A 261 20.61 27.00 11.81
C VAL A 261 21.55 26.48 10.72
N ARG A 262 22.29 25.39 10.99
CA ARG A 262 23.16 24.73 10.01
C ARG A 262 22.41 24.26 8.76
N LEU A 263 21.20 23.74 8.93
CA LEU A 263 20.35 23.34 7.81
C LEU A 263 19.97 24.55 6.94
N LEU A 264 19.56 25.66 7.55
CA LEU A 264 19.20 26.88 6.83
C LEU A 264 20.38 27.48 6.07
N GLU A 265 21.58 27.48 6.68
CA GLU A 265 22.81 27.89 6.02
C GLU A 265 23.13 27.00 4.79
N ALA A 266 23.10 25.67 4.97
CA ALA A 266 23.35 24.73 3.89
C ALA A 266 22.32 24.86 2.73
N LEU A 267 21.07 25.21 3.05
CA LEU A 267 20.01 25.38 2.04
C LEU A 267 20.25 26.57 1.08
N GLN A 268 21.17 27.48 1.37
CA GLN A 268 21.52 28.58 0.46
C GLN A 268 22.16 28.06 -0.83
N ASP A 269 22.92 26.98 -0.78
CA ASP A 269 23.55 26.35 -1.94
C ASP A 269 22.69 25.22 -2.57
N ALA A 270 21.51 24.96 -2.01
CA ALA A 270 20.60 23.93 -2.50
C ALA A 270 19.83 24.40 -3.73
N PRO A 271 19.37 23.45 -4.59
CA PRO A 271 18.45 23.82 -5.67
C PRO A 271 17.21 24.53 -5.11
N THR A 272 16.91 25.71 -5.63
CA THR A 272 15.92 26.66 -5.08
C THR A 272 14.59 26.00 -4.69
N GLN A 273 14.05 25.12 -5.53
CA GLN A 273 12.80 24.44 -5.26
C GLN A 273 12.83 23.59 -3.98
N TYR A 274 13.92 22.85 -3.77
CA TYR A 274 14.06 21.97 -2.58
C TYR A 274 14.36 22.78 -1.32
N SER A 275 15.10 23.89 -1.45
CA SER A 275 15.31 24.85 -0.38
C SER A 275 13.98 25.40 0.13
N VAL A 276 13.13 25.90 -0.77
CA VAL A 276 11.81 26.45 -0.44
C VAL A 276 10.89 25.38 0.16
N ILE A 277 10.86 24.14 -0.38
CA ILE A 277 10.09 23.02 0.19
C ILE A 277 10.50 22.75 1.63
N THR A 278 11.81 22.71 1.92
CA THR A 278 12.33 22.42 3.26
C THR A 278 12.00 23.54 4.24
N GLN A 279 12.18 24.80 3.83
CA GLN A 279 11.84 25.95 4.65
C GLN A 279 10.33 26.02 4.93
N LEU A 280 9.47 25.73 3.95
CA LEU A 280 8.04 25.64 4.17
C LEU A 280 7.66 24.51 5.14
N ALA A 281 8.38 23.37 5.10
CA ALA A 281 8.15 22.30 6.09
C ALA A 281 8.45 22.77 7.49
N LEU A 282 9.58 23.47 7.71
CA LEU A 282 9.95 24.05 8.99
C LEU A 282 8.95 25.10 9.48
N LEU A 283 8.53 26.02 8.59
CA LEU A 283 7.70 27.15 8.97
C LEU A 283 6.23 26.81 9.18
N THR A 284 5.73 25.77 8.52
CA THR A 284 4.28 25.47 8.49
C THR A 284 3.91 24.18 9.19
N GLY A 285 4.87 23.28 9.46
CA GLY A 285 4.60 21.91 9.91
C GLY A 285 3.72 21.12 8.93
N ALA A 286 3.71 21.51 7.67
CA ALA A 286 2.90 20.85 6.66
C ALA A 286 3.54 19.53 6.21
N ARG A 287 2.71 18.52 5.97
CA ARG A 287 3.21 17.24 5.49
C ARG A 287 3.79 17.37 4.08
N ARG A 288 4.82 16.60 3.77
CA ARG A 288 5.47 16.56 2.46
C ARG A 288 4.48 16.56 1.28
N GLY A 289 3.49 15.67 1.32
CA GLY A 289 2.49 15.58 0.26
C GLY A 289 1.54 16.77 0.21
N GLU A 290 1.34 17.49 1.30
CA GLU A 290 0.57 18.74 1.37
C GLU A 290 1.38 19.86 0.71
N ILE A 291 2.65 20.00 1.04
CA ILE A 291 3.56 21.00 0.43
C ILE A 291 3.67 20.80 -1.08
N CYS A 292 3.92 19.56 -1.53
CA CYS A 292 4.01 19.25 -2.97
C CYS A 292 2.69 19.47 -3.73
N ALA A 293 1.55 19.58 -3.01
CA ALA A 293 0.23 19.80 -3.62
C ALA A 293 -0.18 21.28 -3.64
N LEU A 294 0.63 22.18 -3.09
CA LEU A 294 0.32 23.62 -3.02
C LEU A 294 0.23 24.24 -4.43
N ARG A 295 -0.71 25.16 -4.55
CA ARG A 295 -0.93 26.01 -5.71
C ARG A 295 -0.68 27.46 -5.35
N TRP A 296 -0.34 28.28 -6.33
CA TRP A 296 -0.23 29.72 -6.10
C TRP A 296 -1.56 30.34 -5.64
N SER A 297 -2.68 29.78 -6.09
CA SER A 297 -4.03 30.18 -5.62
C SER A 297 -4.36 29.79 -4.18
N ASP A 298 -3.55 28.96 -3.53
CA ASP A 298 -3.70 28.62 -2.10
C ASP A 298 -2.98 29.62 -1.18
N ILE A 299 -2.23 30.58 -1.73
CA ILE A 299 -1.41 31.52 -0.99
C ILE A 299 -1.99 32.93 -1.13
N ASP A 300 -2.34 33.52 -0.01
CA ASP A 300 -2.64 34.94 0.09
C ASP A 300 -1.40 35.66 0.61
N MET A 301 -0.71 36.37 -0.31
CA MET A 301 0.54 37.10 -0.01
C MET A 301 0.28 38.34 0.85
N ASP A 302 -0.88 38.97 0.74
CA ASP A 302 -1.23 40.18 1.48
C ASP A 302 -1.64 39.85 2.91
N ALA A 303 -2.42 38.80 3.09
CA ALA A 303 -2.78 38.30 4.41
C ALA A 303 -1.69 37.45 5.07
N GLY A 304 -0.67 37.01 4.35
CA GLY A 304 0.37 36.10 4.83
C GLY A 304 -0.21 34.75 5.24
N THR A 305 -1.04 34.14 4.40
CA THR A 305 -1.69 32.87 4.73
C THR A 305 -1.54 31.81 3.64
N ILE A 306 -1.43 30.54 4.05
CA ILE A 306 -1.33 29.37 3.16
C ILE A 306 -2.47 28.42 3.50
N SER A 307 -3.32 28.13 2.52
CA SER A 307 -4.44 27.19 2.65
C SER A 307 -4.01 25.79 2.24
N ILE A 308 -4.03 24.84 3.18
CA ILE A 308 -3.69 23.44 2.95
C ILE A 308 -4.99 22.65 2.71
N GLU A 309 -5.29 22.37 1.45
CA GLU A 309 -6.56 21.77 1.06
C GLU A 309 -6.45 20.41 0.38
N ARG A 310 -5.25 20.02 -0.03
CA ARG A 310 -5.01 18.78 -0.77
C ARG A 310 -3.67 18.16 -0.45
N THR A 311 -3.47 16.93 -0.91
CA THR A 311 -2.19 16.22 -0.80
C THR A 311 -1.86 15.53 -2.12
N LEU A 312 -0.59 15.52 -2.48
CA LEU A 312 -0.07 14.83 -3.65
C LEU A 312 0.59 13.52 -3.23
N GLN A 313 0.31 12.46 -3.95
CA GLN A 313 0.88 11.13 -3.72
C GLN A 313 1.31 10.51 -5.04
N HIS A 314 2.39 9.75 -5.02
CA HIS A 314 2.77 8.89 -6.13
C HIS A 314 2.20 7.49 -5.93
N ILE A 315 1.57 6.94 -6.98
CA ILE A 315 1.05 5.58 -7.00
C ILE A 315 1.68 4.87 -8.20
N PRO A 316 2.49 3.83 -7.98
CA PRO A 316 3.08 3.09 -9.09
C PRO A 316 2.01 2.60 -10.09
N GLY A 317 2.26 2.80 -11.37
CA GLY A 317 1.32 2.49 -12.45
C GLY A 317 0.22 3.53 -12.71
N LYS A 318 -0.02 4.47 -11.75
CA LYS A 318 -1.00 5.57 -11.92
C LYS A 318 -0.35 6.96 -11.95
N GLY A 319 0.93 7.06 -11.56
CA GLY A 319 1.63 8.33 -11.47
C GLY A 319 1.27 9.15 -10.22
N THR A 320 1.38 10.47 -10.33
CA THR A 320 1.05 11.41 -9.24
C THR A 320 -0.45 11.72 -9.23
N VAL A 321 -1.06 11.62 -8.05
CA VAL A 321 -2.51 11.80 -7.84
C VAL A 321 -2.75 12.78 -6.72
N PHE A 322 -3.59 13.79 -6.99
CA PHE A 322 -4.09 14.71 -5.98
C PHE A 322 -5.28 14.10 -5.23
N ASN A 323 -5.24 14.19 -3.93
CA ASN A 323 -6.31 13.71 -3.06
C ASN A 323 -6.73 14.79 -2.07
N PRO A 324 -8.00 14.83 -1.65
CA PRO A 324 -8.40 15.65 -0.52
C PRO A 324 -7.67 15.15 0.75
N PRO A 325 -7.50 16.01 1.76
CA PRO A 325 -6.94 15.60 3.04
C PRO A 325 -7.71 14.45 3.67
N LYS A 326 -7.05 13.74 4.59
CA LYS A 326 -7.60 12.52 5.20
C LYS A 326 -8.85 12.77 6.04
N THR A 327 -8.95 13.97 6.64
CA THR A 327 -10.08 14.40 7.48
C THR A 327 -10.42 15.86 7.18
N LYS A 328 -11.65 16.29 7.51
CA LYS A 328 -12.05 17.71 7.40
C LYS A 328 -11.16 18.63 8.24
N ARG A 329 -10.67 18.17 9.42
CA ARG A 329 -9.74 18.91 10.28
C ARG A 329 -8.34 19.07 9.68
N SER A 330 -7.98 18.30 8.66
CA SER A 330 -6.69 18.42 7.96
C SER A 330 -6.69 19.56 6.94
N ARG A 331 -7.86 20.10 6.58
CA ARG A 331 -7.94 21.39 5.88
C ARG A 331 -7.70 22.49 6.90
N ARG A 332 -6.67 23.26 6.67
CA ARG A 332 -6.28 24.34 7.56
C ARG A 332 -5.67 25.49 6.79
N CYS A 333 -5.80 26.68 7.34
CA CYS A 333 -5.08 27.86 6.91
C CYS A 333 -3.97 28.11 7.93
N VAL A 334 -2.74 28.27 7.45
CA VAL A 334 -1.58 28.54 8.27
C VAL A 334 -1.15 29.98 8.01
N LYS A 335 -1.01 30.76 9.08
CA LYS A 335 -0.47 32.12 9.00
C LYS A 335 1.06 32.02 9.02
N VAL A 336 1.72 32.72 8.11
CA VAL A 336 3.18 32.75 7.97
C VAL A 336 3.70 34.18 8.13
N GLY A 337 4.95 34.28 8.55
CA GLY A 337 5.62 35.58 8.71
C GLY A 337 6.03 36.22 7.38
N SER A 338 6.45 37.48 7.45
CA SER A 338 6.95 38.26 6.30
C SER A 338 8.05 37.57 5.52
N ASP A 339 8.98 36.91 6.24
CA ASP A 339 10.13 36.23 5.64
C ASP A 339 9.69 35.06 4.73
N CYS A 340 8.64 34.33 5.15
CA CYS A 340 8.06 33.29 4.33
C CYS A 340 7.34 33.86 3.09
N VAL A 341 6.67 34.98 3.23
CA VAL A 341 6.02 35.67 2.11
C VAL A 341 7.08 36.15 1.12
N GLN A 342 8.18 36.74 1.59
CA GLN A 342 9.30 37.17 0.75
C GLN A 342 9.91 35.96 0.02
N LEU A 343 10.22 34.87 0.72
CA LEU A 343 10.72 33.62 0.15
C LEU A 343 9.82 33.13 -1.00
N LEU A 344 8.50 33.14 -0.80
CA LEU A 344 7.55 32.73 -1.81
C LEU A 344 7.46 33.69 -2.99
N GLN A 345 7.60 35.00 -2.78
CA GLN A 345 7.66 36.00 -3.84
C GLN A 345 8.89 35.78 -4.74
N GLU A 346 10.06 35.60 -4.13
CA GLU A 346 11.32 35.32 -4.83
C GLU A 346 11.23 34.02 -5.63
N TYR A 347 10.69 32.96 -5.01
CA TYR A 347 10.48 31.69 -5.67
C TYR A 347 9.49 31.78 -6.85
N ARG A 348 8.45 32.62 -6.73
CA ARG A 348 7.51 32.86 -7.82
C ARG A 348 8.18 33.48 -9.04
N GLN A 349 9.11 34.41 -8.81
CA GLN A 349 9.88 35.00 -9.92
C GLN A 349 10.83 33.99 -10.56
N HIS A 350 11.50 33.18 -9.72
CA HIS A 350 12.35 32.09 -10.20
C HIS A 350 11.54 31.09 -11.07
N GLN A 351 10.39 30.61 -10.60
CA GLN A 351 9.56 29.68 -11.36
C GLN A 351 9.03 30.30 -12.67
N LYS A 352 8.68 31.60 -12.68
CA LYS A 352 8.28 32.29 -13.91
C LYS A 352 9.41 32.31 -14.92
N ALA A 353 10.64 32.56 -14.50
CA ALA A 353 11.82 32.54 -15.36
C ALA A 353 12.08 31.15 -15.95
N GLU A 354 12.02 30.11 -15.14
CA GLU A 354 12.14 28.71 -15.59
C GLU A 354 11.03 28.35 -16.59
N ARG A 355 9.78 28.69 -16.28
CA ARG A 355 8.64 28.47 -17.19
C ARG A 355 8.85 29.15 -18.54
N PHE A 356 9.40 30.36 -18.54
CA PHE A 356 9.71 31.12 -19.78
C PHE A 356 10.77 30.41 -20.61
N LYS A 357 11.84 29.90 -19.99
CA LYS A 357 12.90 29.13 -20.66
C LYS A 357 12.38 27.84 -21.30
N ILE A 358 11.47 27.13 -20.62
CA ILE A 358 10.89 25.87 -21.10
C ILE A 358 9.88 26.09 -22.23
N GLY A 359 9.18 27.23 -22.25
CA GLY A 359 8.29 27.63 -23.31
C GLY A 359 7.13 26.65 -23.55
N SER A 360 7.03 26.13 -24.77
CA SER A 360 5.92 25.27 -25.21
C SER A 360 5.88 23.89 -24.54
N GLU A 361 7.00 23.42 -24.03
CA GLU A 361 7.05 22.12 -23.31
C GLU A 361 6.46 22.19 -21.89
N TRP A 362 6.20 23.40 -21.40
CA TRP A 362 5.57 23.55 -20.08
C TRP A 362 4.14 23.01 -20.08
N VAL A 363 3.85 22.09 -19.14
CA VAL A 363 2.52 21.52 -18.93
C VAL A 363 1.56 22.60 -18.44
N ARG A 364 0.68 23.06 -19.33
CA ARG A 364 -0.26 24.17 -19.04
C ARG A 364 -1.48 23.76 -18.22
N ARG A 365 -1.84 22.48 -18.23
CA ARG A 365 -3.01 21.97 -17.51
C ARG A 365 -2.68 20.68 -16.78
N VAL A 366 -3.17 20.57 -15.56
CA VAL A 366 -3.01 19.41 -14.69
C VAL A 366 -4.36 18.85 -14.27
N GLU A 367 -4.41 17.58 -13.93
CA GLU A 367 -5.62 16.97 -13.40
C GLU A 367 -5.58 17.01 -11.88
N ILE A 368 -6.57 17.68 -11.25
CA ILE A 368 -6.74 17.78 -9.81
C ILE A 368 -8.14 17.31 -9.49
N GLU A 369 -8.26 16.27 -8.67
CA GLU A 369 -9.55 15.67 -8.26
C GLU A 369 -10.49 15.35 -9.44
N GLY A 370 -9.93 14.83 -10.53
CA GLY A 370 -10.68 14.47 -11.74
C GLY A 370 -11.06 15.65 -12.64
N LYS A 371 -10.61 16.87 -12.31
CA LYS A 371 -10.84 18.06 -13.13
C LYS A 371 -9.54 18.53 -13.77
N ARG A 372 -9.59 18.85 -15.05
CA ARG A 372 -8.47 19.45 -15.78
C ARG A 372 -8.49 20.96 -15.57
N VAL A 373 -7.54 21.44 -14.77
CA VAL A 373 -7.42 22.86 -14.39
C VAL A 373 -6.13 23.46 -14.95
N GLU A 374 -6.05 24.80 -14.97
CA GLU A 374 -4.80 25.50 -15.29
C GLU A 374 -3.72 25.16 -14.25
N ASN A 375 -2.49 25.00 -14.73
CA ASN A 375 -1.36 24.64 -13.90
C ASN A 375 -0.81 25.88 -13.19
N ASP A 376 -1.15 26.00 -11.94
CA ASP A 376 -0.65 27.00 -10.99
C ASP A 376 0.07 26.34 -9.79
N LEU A 377 0.60 25.12 -9.96
CA LEU A 377 1.35 24.41 -8.93
C LEU A 377 2.58 25.18 -8.48
N LEU A 378 2.83 25.18 -7.17
CA LEU A 378 4.02 25.76 -6.58
C LEU A 378 5.26 24.95 -6.97
N PHE A 379 5.19 23.63 -6.78
CA PHE A 379 6.30 22.72 -6.96
C PHE A 379 6.04 21.75 -8.11
N THR A 380 6.95 21.76 -9.08
CA THR A 380 6.77 21.01 -10.32
C THR A 380 8.05 20.29 -10.71
N LYS A 381 7.94 19.34 -11.64
CA LYS A 381 9.08 18.86 -12.40
C LYS A 381 9.57 19.98 -13.33
N TRP A 382 10.74 19.77 -13.96
CA TRP A 382 11.35 20.73 -14.89
C TRP A 382 10.39 21.25 -15.98
N ASN A 383 9.46 20.43 -16.42
CA ASN A 383 8.49 20.76 -17.48
C ASN A 383 7.12 21.21 -16.94
N GLY A 384 6.99 21.54 -15.67
CA GLY A 384 5.72 21.94 -15.07
C GLY A 384 4.79 20.79 -14.66
N ALA A 385 5.12 19.52 -14.94
CA ALA A 385 4.32 18.40 -14.46
C ALA A 385 4.36 18.28 -12.92
N PRO A 386 3.33 17.71 -12.27
CA PRO A 386 3.34 17.51 -10.83
C PRO A 386 4.60 16.79 -10.36
N MET A 387 5.25 17.30 -9.32
CA MET A 387 6.45 16.71 -8.73
C MET A 387 6.09 15.40 -8.03
N ASP A 388 7.05 14.46 -7.99
CA ASP A 388 6.90 13.26 -7.17
C ASP A 388 7.32 13.59 -5.72
N PRO A 389 6.42 13.45 -4.73
CA PRO A 389 6.80 13.72 -3.34
C PRO A 389 7.93 12.82 -2.82
N ASP A 390 8.11 11.62 -3.38
CA ASP A 390 9.20 10.71 -2.97
C ASP A 390 10.58 11.23 -3.40
N ASP A 391 10.64 12.09 -4.45
CA ASP A 391 11.87 12.77 -4.85
C ASP A 391 12.37 13.72 -3.78
N VAL A 392 11.45 14.42 -3.10
CA VAL A 392 11.78 15.33 -1.99
C VAL A 392 12.42 14.56 -0.84
N THR A 393 11.85 13.43 -0.43
CA THR A 393 12.42 12.60 0.64
C THR A 393 13.81 12.07 0.29
N THR A 394 13.95 11.60 -0.95
CA THR A 394 15.22 11.05 -1.44
C THR A 394 16.29 12.14 -1.50
N TRP A 395 15.92 13.31 -2.00
CA TRP A 395 16.82 14.46 -2.04
C TRP A 395 17.21 14.91 -0.63
N PHE A 396 16.24 15.10 0.26
CA PHE A 396 16.47 15.58 1.62
C PHE A 396 17.42 14.67 2.41
N GLY A 397 17.21 13.36 2.38
CA GLY A 397 18.11 12.41 3.04
C GLY A 397 19.56 12.46 2.51
N ARG A 398 19.74 12.64 1.18
CA ARG A 398 21.06 12.81 0.58
C ARG A 398 21.69 14.16 0.95
N PHE A 399 20.88 15.20 0.99
CA PHE A 399 21.30 16.53 1.35
C PHE A 399 21.81 16.59 2.79
N LEU A 400 21.07 16.01 3.75
CA LEU A 400 21.51 15.92 5.15
C LEU A 400 22.85 15.18 5.26
N ALA A 401 22.99 14.06 4.59
CA ALA A 401 24.23 13.27 4.60
C ALA A 401 25.42 14.02 3.98
N ALA A 402 25.19 14.81 2.92
CA ALA A 402 26.24 15.59 2.27
C ALA A 402 26.76 16.77 3.11
N HIS A 403 25.95 17.25 4.06
CA HIS A 403 26.27 18.37 4.93
C HIS A 403 26.52 17.96 6.41
N ASP A 404 26.71 16.67 6.66
CA ASP A 404 26.94 16.11 8.01
C ASP A 404 25.90 16.57 9.03
N LEU A 405 24.63 16.64 8.59
CA LEU A 405 23.47 16.96 9.41
C LEU A 405 22.82 15.69 9.97
N PRO A 406 22.15 15.76 11.12
CA PRO A 406 21.47 14.62 11.70
C PRO A 406 20.46 14.00 10.73
N ALA A 407 20.41 12.66 10.68
CA ALA A 407 19.50 11.92 9.80
C ALA A 407 18.07 11.96 10.33
N VAL A 408 17.32 13.00 9.98
CA VAL A 408 15.91 13.17 10.33
C VAL A 408 15.00 13.03 9.10
N HIS A 409 13.73 12.79 9.34
CA HIS A 409 12.72 12.80 8.28
C HIS A 409 12.18 14.22 8.06
N LEU A 410 11.77 14.55 6.83
CA LEU A 410 11.13 15.85 6.53
C LEU A 410 9.88 16.12 7.41
N HIS A 411 9.25 15.08 7.93
CA HIS A 411 8.10 15.21 8.86
C HIS A 411 8.49 15.47 10.31
N SER A 412 9.77 15.47 10.63
CA SER A 412 10.31 15.75 11.95
C SER A 412 10.85 17.19 12.07
N LEU A 413 10.68 17.99 11.00
CA LEU A 413 11.00 19.41 10.91
C LEU A 413 9.96 20.29 11.61
#